data_80d1827a5acc97216b1244cf9c724074
#
_entry.id   80d1827a5acc97216b1244cf9c724074
#
_cell.length_a   1.000
_cell.length_b   1.000
_cell.length_c   1.000
_cell.angle_alpha   90.00
_cell.angle_beta   90.00
_cell.angle_gamma   90.00
#
_symmetry.space_group_name_H-M   'P 1'
#
loop_
_entity.id
_entity.type
_entity.pdbx_description
1 polymer ?
#
loop_
_entity_poly.entity_id
_entity_poly.type
_entity_poly.pdbx_seq_one_letter_code
_entity_poly.pdbx_strand_id
1 'polypeptide(L)'
;MVAKISIGSSLYGALAYNGEKINKEQGRLLATNKIFNDGSGTVDIHRAMEDFLRYMPSAMRTEKPVIHISLNPHPDDRLTDTDFQNIAREYLEKLGYGNQPYMVYKHEDIDRHHLHIVSIRVDENGKCLNDRNNFHRSKAITRELE
;
A
#
# COMPACT_ATOMS: atom_id res chain seq x y z
N MET A 1 -12.97 11.11 1.72
CA MET A 1 -11.65 10.45 1.63
C MET A 1 -10.98 10.79 0.32
N VAL A 2 -9.69 11.05 0.35
CA VAL A 2 -8.89 11.36 -0.85
C VAL A 2 -7.81 10.30 -1.01
N ALA A 3 -7.74 9.70 -2.19
CA ALA A 3 -6.70 8.75 -2.55
C ALA A 3 -5.76 9.37 -3.57
N LYS A 4 -4.45 9.12 -3.41
CA LYS A 4 -3.43 9.50 -4.37
C LYS A 4 -2.65 8.27 -4.77
N ILE A 5 -2.53 8.05 -6.08
CA ILE A 5 -1.81 6.91 -6.64
C ILE A 5 -0.56 7.42 -7.35
N SER A 6 0.58 6.83 -7.05
CA SER A 6 1.80 7.05 -7.79
C SER A 6 2.45 5.74 -8.18
N ILE A 7 3.17 5.74 -9.29
CA ILE A 7 3.78 4.57 -9.89
C ILE A 7 5.28 4.84 -9.99
N GLY A 8 6.08 3.86 -9.65
CA GLY A 8 7.53 4.02 -9.63
C GLY A 8 8.30 2.76 -9.96
N SER A 9 9.61 2.94 -10.10
CA SER A 9 10.54 1.87 -10.44
C SER A 9 11.27 1.29 -9.23
N SER A 10 11.36 2.05 -8.12
CA SER A 10 12.15 1.65 -6.96
C SER A 10 11.31 1.09 -5.84
N LEU A 11 11.28 -0.23 -5.73
CA LEU A 11 10.66 -0.93 -4.60
C LEU A 11 11.39 -0.59 -3.31
N TYR A 12 12.73 -0.64 -3.32
CA TYR A 12 13.52 -0.31 -2.14
C TYR A 12 13.23 1.11 -1.66
N GLY A 13 13.18 2.08 -2.57
CA GLY A 13 12.90 3.47 -2.21
C GLY A 13 11.54 3.64 -1.51
N ALA A 14 10.51 2.98 -2.02
CA ALA A 14 9.17 3.01 -1.41
C ALA A 14 9.16 2.37 -0.03
N LEU A 15 9.79 1.19 0.11
CA LEU A 15 9.86 0.46 1.38
C LEU A 15 10.71 1.18 2.41
N ALA A 16 11.86 1.73 2.00
CA ALA A 16 12.76 2.44 2.90
C ALA A 16 12.10 3.71 3.44
N TYR A 17 11.48 4.50 2.57
CA TYR A 17 10.80 5.73 2.99
C TYR A 17 9.72 5.45 4.03
N ASN A 18 8.84 4.50 3.76
CA ASN A 18 7.74 4.18 4.67
C ASN A 18 8.24 3.45 5.92
N GLY A 19 9.18 2.51 5.77
CA GLY A 19 9.73 1.75 6.88
C GLY A 19 10.52 2.61 7.85
N GLU A 20 11.26 3.59 7.37
CA GLU A 20 11.99 4.52 8.25
C GLU A 20 11.05 5.36 9.09
N LYS A 21 9.93 5.83 8.51
CA LYS A 21 8.91 6.55 9.28
C LYS A 21 8.32 5.70 10.40
N ILE A 22 8.02 4.44 10.10
CA ILE A 22 7.51 3.48 11.09
C ILE A 22 8.54 3.26 12.21
N ASN A 23 9.79 3.03 11.84
CA ASN A 23 10.86 2.75 12.79
C ASN A 23 11.23 3.96 13.67
N LYS A 24 10.84 5.17 13.25
CA LYS A 24 10.98 6.39 14.06
C LYS A 24 9.74 6.67 14.93
N GLU A 25 8.87 5.69 15.09
CA GLU A 25 7.66 5.80 15.90
C GLU A 25 6.64 6.84 15.39
N GLN A 26 6.72 7.19 14.12
CA GLN A 26 5.76 8.11 13.47
C GLN A 26 4.59 7.36 12.84
N GLY A 27 4.38 6.11 13.24
CA GLY A 27 3.31 5.29 12.71
C GLY A 27 3.56 3.81 12.98
N ARG A 28 2.79 2.97 12.29
CA ARG A 28 2.91 1.52 12.44
C ARG A 28 2.46 0.77 11.19
N LEU A 29 2.97 -0.45 11.04
CA LEU A 29 2.49 -1.39 10.04
C LEU A 29 1.18 -1.99 10.52
N LEU A 30 0.09 -1.77 9.77
CA LEU A 30 -1.24 -2.26 10.16
C LEU A 30 -1.60 -3.62 9.55
N ALA A 31 -1.17 -3.87 8.32
CA ALA A 31 -1.56 -5.08 7.63
C ALA A 31 -0.59 -5.39 6.49
N THR A 32 -0.51 -6.66 6.13
CA THR A 32 0.21 -7.11 4.94
C THR A 32 -0.57 -8.21 4.26
N ASN A 33 -0.28 -8.44 2.99
CA ASN A 33 -0.69 -9.61 2.26
C ASN A 33 0.54 -10.22 1.61
N LYS A 34 0.80 -11.51 1.87
CA LYS A 34 1.95 -12.25 1.31
C LYS A 34 3.32 -11.70 1.71
N ILE A 35 3.38 -10.73 2.62
CA ILE A 35 4.61 -10.12 3.13
C ILE A 35 4.68 -10.41 4.64
N PHE A 36 5.88 -10.68 5.13
CA PHE A 36 6.09 -11.00 6.54
C PHE A 36 5.61 -9.86 7.45
N ASN A 37 4.89 -10.24 8.51
CA ASN A 37 4.39 -9.30 9.51
C ASN A 37 4.33 -10.06 10.84
N ASP A 38 5.15 -9.66 11.81
CA ASP A 38 5.20 -10.30 13.12
C ASP A 38 4.16 -9.75 14.10
N GLY A 39 3.35 -8.79 13.68
CA GLY A 39 2.32 -8.16 14.51
C GLY A 39 2.83 -7.07 15.44
N SER A 40 4.13 -6.78 15.45
CA SER A 40 4.71 -5.75 16.32
C SER A 40 4.43 -4.31 15.87
N GLY A 41 4.01 -4.14 14.62
CA GLY A 41 3.84 -2.81 14.00
C GLY A 41 5.12 -2.23 13.45
N THR A 42 6.26 -2.92 13.57
CA THR A 42 7.54 -2.51 13.00
C THR A 42 7.80 -3.19 11.67
N VAL A 43 8.77 -2.67 10.93
CA VAL A 43 9.09 -3.15 9.58
C VAL A 43 10.56 -3.53 9.49
N ASP A 44 10.83 -4.75 9.01
CA ASP A 44 12.14 -5.15 8.53
C ASP A 44 12.16 -4.93 7.01
N ILE A 45 12.83 -3.88 6.57
CA ILE A 45 12.83 -3.45 5.16
C ILE A 45 13.45 -4.52 4.26
N HIS A 46 14.54 -5.15 4.69
CA HIS A 46 15.20 -6.18 3.90
C HIS A 46 14.34 -7.43 3.74
N ARG A 47 13.67 -7.83 4.81
CA ARG A 47 12.74 -8.98 4.77
C ARG A 47 11.56 -8.68 3.86
N ALA A 48 11.00 -7.48 3.94
CA ALA A 48 9.91 -7.07 3.07
C ALA A 48 10.34 -7.06 1.60
N MET A 49 11.54 -6.56 1.32
CA MET A 49 12.12 -6.57 -0.03
C MET A 49 12.22 -7.98 -0.59
N GLU A 50 12.76 -8.91 0.20
CA GLU A 50 12.87 -10.32 -0.21
C GLU A 50 11.51 -10.93 -0.50
N ASP A 51 10.52 -10.64 0.35
CA ASP A 51 9.17 -11.17 0.19
C ASP A 51 8.50 -10.65 -1.08
N PHE A 52 8.63 -9.36 -1.37
CA PHE A 52 8.11 -8.80 -2.62
C PHE A 52 8.77 -9.39 -3.85
N LEU A 53 10.09 -9.58 -3.80
CA LEU A 53 10.85 -10.10 -4.93
C LEU A 53 10.42 -11.53 -5.32
N ARG A 54 9.88 -12.31 -4.40
CA ARG A 54 9.34 -13.64 -4.70
C ARG A 54 8.16 -13.60 -5.66
N TYR A 55 7.44 -12.49 -5.71
CA TYR A 55 6.27 -12.30 -6.55
C TYR A 55 6.55 -11.46 -7.78
N MET A 56 7.81 -11.06 -7.97
CA MET A 56 8.25 -10.24 -9.10
C MET A 56 9.14 -11.10 -10.01
N PRO A 57 8.65 -11.52 -11.19
CA PRO A 57 9.49 -12.28 -12.11
C PRO A 57 10.62 -11.42 -12.67
N SER A 58 11.72 -12.06 -13.08
CA SER A 58 12.85 -11.34 -13.67
C SER A 58 12.51 -10.67 -15.00
N ALA A 59 11.55 -11.25 -15.73
CA ALA A 59 11.08 -10.69 -16.99
C ALA A 59 9.74 -9.99 -16.77
N MET A 60 9.78 -8.68 -16.62
CA MET A 60 8.58 -7.85 -16.46
C MET A 60 8.38 -6.97 -17.68
N ARG A 61 7.11 -6.72 -18.02
CA ARG A 61 6.74 -5.87 -19.17
C ARG A 61 6.73 -4.38 -18.83
N THR A 62 7.10 -4.01 -17.62
CA THR A 62 7.15 -2.62 -17.20
C THR A 62 8.43 -2.31 -16.44
N GLU A 63 8.92 -1.09 -16.62
CA GLU A 63 10.03 -0.56 -15.84
C GLU A 63 9.56 0.09 -14.54
N LYS A 64 8.23 0.23 -14.36
CA LYS A 64 7.62 0.84 -13.17
C LYS A 64 6.66 -0.13 -12.48
N PRO A 65 7.19 -1.20 -11.86
CA PRO A 65 6.34 -2.24 -11.28
C PRO A 65 5.74 -1.88 -9.92
N VAL A 66 6.13 -0.77 -9.31
CA VAL A 66 5.73 -0.39 -7.96
C VAL A 66 4.57 0.58 -8.00
N ILE A 67 3.56 0.35 -7.15
CA ILE A 67 2.46 1.27 -6.93
C ILE A 67 2.46 1.70 -5.46
N HIS A 68 2.33 2.99 -5.25
CA HIS A 68 2.18 3.60 -3.94
C HIS A 68 0.85 4.34 -3.89
N ILE A 69 0.05 4.07 -2.87
CA ILE A 69 -1.26 4.66 -2.70
C ILE A 69 -1.31 5.32 -1.33
N SER A 70 -1.76 6.56 -1.27
CA SER A 70 -2.09 7.18 0.01
C SER A 70 -3.60 7.36 0.13
N LEU A 71 -4.14 7.00 1.30
CA LEU A 71 -5.55 7.19 1.63
C LEU A 71 -5.65 8.18 2.78
N ASN A 72 -6.32 9.29 2.52
CA ASN A 72 -6.43 10.39 3.47
C ASN A 72 -7.90 10.58 3.82
N PRO A 73 -8.34 10.14 5.02
CA PRO A 73 -9.70 10.36 5.48
C PRO A 73 -9.96 11.84 5.74
N HIS A 74 -11.22 12.22 5.83
CA HIS A 74 -11.60 13.56 6.24
C HIS A 74 -11.05 13.86 7.64
N PRO A 75 -10.54 15.07 7.91
CA PRO A 75 -9.96 15.39 9.22
C PRO A 75 -10.90 15.19 10.41
N ASP A 76 -12.20 15.26 10.18
CA ASP A 76 -13.20 15.05 11.23
C ASP A 76 -13.55 13.59 11.49
N ASP A 77 -13.06 12.66 10.64
CA ASP A 77 -13.32 11.23 10.81
C ASP A 77 -12.51 10.70 11.99
N ARG A 78 -13.17 9.93 12.85
CA ARG A 78 -12.56 9.24 14.00
C ARG A 78 -12.47 7.76 13.69
N LEU A 79 -11.30 7.32 13.19
CA LEU A 79 -11.09 5.96 12.74
C LEU A 79 -10.14 5.22 13.66
N THR A 80 -10.51 4.00 14.01
CA THR A 80 -9.64 3.07 14.75
C THR A 80 -8.68 2.38 13.79
N ASP A 81 -7.67 1.70 14.32
CA ASP A 81 -6.76 0.88 13.51
C ASP A 81 -7.53 -0.21 12.74
N THR A 82 -8.52 -0.82 13.37
CA THR A 82 -9.38 -1.80 12.70
C THR A 82 -10.15 -1.19 11.55
N ASP A 83 -10.68 0.04 11.73
CA ASP A 83 -11.33 0.77 10.65
C ASP A 83 -10.39 1.00 9.47
N PHE A 84 -9.16 1.44 9.75
CA PHE A 84 -8.13 1.65 8.73
C PHE A 84 -7.77 0.36 8.00
N GLN A 85 -7.62 -0.75 8.72
CA GLN A 85 -7.34 -2.05 8.11
C GLN A 85 -8.46 -2.47 7.15
N ASN A 86 -9.70 -2.31 7.57
CA ASN A 86 -10.87 -2.67 6.76
C ASN A 86 -10.98 -1.78 5.51
N ILE A 87 -10.75 -0.48 5.66
CA ILE A 87 -10.76 0.47 4.55
C ILE A 87 -9.68 0.10 3.52
N ALA A 88 -8.47 -0.16 3.97
CA ALA A 88 -7.37 -0.52 3.06
C ALA A 88 -7.66 -1.80 2.30
N ARG A 89 -8.13 -2.84 3.00
CA ARG A 89 -8.46 -4.12 2.38
C ARG A 89 -9.55 -3.97 1.34
N GLU A 90 -10.63 -3.29 1.68
CA GLU A 90 -11.74 -3.08 0.78
C GLU A 90 -11.35 -2.24 -0.44
N TYR A 91 -10.56 -1.18 -0.22
CA TYR A 91 -10.03 -0.36 -1.31
C TYR A 91 -9.20 -1.21 -2.29
N LEU A 92 -8.28 -2.01 -1.77
CA LEU A 92 -7.40 -2.85 -2.59
C LEU A 92 -8.18 -3.92 -3.35
N GLU A 93 -9.16 -4.56 -2.71
CA GLU A 93 -10.00 -5.54 -3.39
C GLU A 93 -10.77 -4.92 -4.55
N LYS A 94 -11.37 -3.76 -4.34
CA LYS A 94 -12.14 -3.04 -5.37
C LYS A 94 -11.26 -2.50 -6.49
N LEU A 95 -10.01 -2.14 -6.17
CA LEU A 95 -9.06 -1.69 -7.17
C LEU A 95 -8.48 -2.84 -8.01
N GLY A 96 -8.63 -4.08 -7.55
CA GLY A 96 -8.11 -5.27 -8.22
C GLY A 96 -6.77 -5.75 -7.68
N TYR A 97 -6.37 -5.28 -6.51
CA TYR A 97 -5.09 -5.61 -5.88
C TYR A 97 -5.21 -6.54 -4.68
N GLY A 98 -6.40 -7.10 -4.44
CA GLY A 98 -6.65 -7.93 -3.26
C GLY A 98 -5.77 -9.17 -3.14
N ASN A 99 -5.29 -9.73 -4.25
CA ASN A 99 -4.40 -10.89 -4.27
C ASN A 99 -2.93 -10.53 -4.45
N GLN A 100 -2.60 -9.27 -4.56
CA GLN A 100 -1.21 -8.82 -4.71
C GLN A 100 -0.51 -8.79 -3.36
N PRO A 101 0.83 -8.96 -3.35
CA PRO A 101 1.59 -8.64 -2.14
C PRO A 101 1.48 -7.15 -1.86
N TYR A 102 1.20 -6.79 -0.61
CA TYR A 102 1.11 -5.38 -0.23
C TYR A 102 1.43 -5.18 1.24
N MET A 103 1.80 -3.96 1.58
CA MET A 103 1.98 -3.49 2.95
C MET A 103 1.14 -2.24 3.16
N VAL A 104 0.46 -2.17 4.31
CA VAL A 104 -0.36 -1.03 4.72
C VAL A 104 0.27 -0.40 5.94
N TYR A 105 0.73 0.84 5.78
CA TYR A 105 1.34 1.63 6.85
C TYR A 105 0.36 2.71 7.30
N LYS A 106 0.25 2.90 8.61
CA LYS A 106 -0.45 4.06 9.17
C LYS A 106 0.60 5.09 9.57
N HIS A 107 0.51 6.29 9.02
CA HIS A 107 1.34 7.42 9.41
C HIS A 107 0.54 8.33 10.34
N GLU A 108 1.15 8.73 11.44
CA GLU A 108 0.55 9.57 12.48
C GLU A 108 1.30 10.89 12.56
N ASP A 109 1.46 11.57 11.40
CA ASP A 109 2.17 12.82 11.31
C ASP A 109 1.28 13.97 11.80
N ILE A 110 1.74 14.74 12.79
CA ILE A 110 1.05 15.91 13.35
C ILE A 110 -0.36 15.49 13.81
N ASP A 111 -1.41 16.12 13.36
CA ASP A 111 -2.79 15.82 13.77
C ASP A 111 -3.57 14.97 12.77
N ARG A 112 -2.88 14.38 11.79
CA ARG A 112 -3.53 13.60 10.74
C ARG A 112 -3.03 12.18 10.71
N HIS A 113 -3.98 11.27 10.75
CA HIS A 113 -3.72 9.86 10.53
C HIS A 113 -4.09 9.52 9.09
N HIS A 114 -3.17 8.93 8.36
CA HIS A 114 -3.41 8.53 6.98
C HIS A 114 -2.67 7.24 6.66
N LEU A 115 -3.12 6.57 5.62
CA LEU A 115 -2.53 5.30 5.19
C LEU A 115 -1.63 5.49 3.98
N HIS A 116 -0.55 4.72 3.96
CA HIS A 116 0.27 4.50 2.78
C HIS A 116 0.29 3.02 2.47
N ILE A 117 0.04 2.68 1.23
CA ILE A 117 0.03 1.30 0.75
C ILE A 117 1.13 1.16 -0.30
N VAL A 118 1.96 0.14 -0.15
CA VAL A 118 2.96 -0.24 -1.15
C VAL A 118 2.59 -1.60 -1.70
N SER A 119 2.51 -1.70 -3.01
CA SER A 119 2.23 -2.95 -3.72
C SER A 119 2.98 -2.99 -5.05
N ILE A 120 2.77 -4.04 -5.81
CA ILE A 120 3.37 -4.20 -7.14
C ILE A 120 2.27 -4.32 -8.18
N ARG A 121 2.55 -3.84 -9.39
CA ARG A 121 1.61 -3.78 -10.51
C ARG A 121 1.67 -5.00 -11.41
N VAL A 122 2.53 -5.95 -11.14
CA VAL A 122 2.74 -7.11 -11.99
C VAL A 122 2.21 -8.37 -11.33
N ASP A 123 1.65 -9.26 -12.16
CA ASP A 123 1.27 -10.60 -11.73
C ASP A 123 2.47 -11.55 -11.78
N GLU A 124 2.26 -12.80 -11.47
CA GLU A 124 3.29 -13.84 -11.46
C GLU A 124 3.93 -14.09 -12.83
N ASN A 125 3.28 -13.65 -13.91
CA ASN A 125 3.78 -13.76 -15.28
C ASN A 125 4.50 -12.49 -15.74
N GLY A 126 4.66 -11.50 -14.89
CA GLY A 126 5.29 -10.23 -15.22
C GLY A 126 4.41 -9.27 -16.01
N LYS A 127 3.13 -9.61 -16.16
CA LYS A 127 2.16 -8.76 -16.85
C LYS A 127 1.58 -7.76 -15.88
N CYS A 128 1.47 -6.50 -16.31
CA CYS A 128 0.83 -5.47 -15.50
C CYS A 128 -0.65 -5.77 -15.29
N LEU A 129 -1.12 -5.52 -14.06
CA LEU A 129 -2.55 -5.51 -13.78
C LEU A 129 -3.21 -4.40 -14.60
N ASN A 130 -4.50 -4.59 -14.92
CA ASN A 130 -5.25 -3.59 -15.67
C ASN A 130 -5.38 -2.31 -14.83
N ASP A 131 -4.58 -1.30 -15.15
CA ASP A 131 -4.58 0.00 -14.49
C ASP A 131 -5.31 1.07 -15.30
N ARG A 132 -5.96 0.67 -16.39
CA ARG A 132 -6.74 1.59 -17.21
C ARG A 132 -7.85 2.20 -16.35
N ASN A 133 -7.90 3.54 -16.32
CA ASN A 133 -8.88 4.30 -15.55
C ASN A 133 -8.76 4.14 -14.02
N ASN A 134 -7.59 3.72 -13.50
CA ASN A 134 -7.39 3.58 -12.05
C ASN A 134 -7.73 4.86 -11.28
N PHE A 135 -7.45 6.01 -11.85
CA PHE A 135 -7.80 7.28 -11.21
C PHE A 135 -9.31 7.43 -11.01
N HIS A 136 -10.11 7.12 -12.03
CA HIS A 136 -11.57 7.17 -11.95
C HIS A 136 -12.12 6.08 -11.04
N ARG A 137 -11.57 4.87 -11.13
CA ARG A 137 -11.94 3.75 -10.27
C ARG A 137 -11.66 4.08 -8.82
N SER A 138 -10.49 4.65 -8.53
CA SER A 138 -10.12 5.07 -7.19
C SER A 138 -11.08 6.11 -6.62
N LYS A 139 -11.49 7.09 -7.39
CA LYS A 139 -12.49 8.08 -6.97
C LYS A 139 -13.83 7.44 -6.63
N ALA A 140 -14.30 6.52 -7.45
CA ALA A 140 -15.55 5.81 -7.20
C ALA A 140 -15.47 4.99 -5.91
N ILE A 141 -14.35 4.30 -5.69
CA ILE A 141 -14.11 3.49 -4.48
C ILE A 141 -14.10 4.37 -3.23
N THR A 142 -13.40 5.49 -3.25
CA THR A 142 -13.33 6.37 -2.08
C THR A 142 -14.69 6.98 -1.75
N ARG A 143 -15.53 7.24 -2.74
CA ARG A 143 -16.90 7.68 -2.51
C ARG A 143 -17.74 6.61 -1.82
N GLU A 144 -17.58 5.34 -2.22
CA GLU A 144 -18.29 4.23 -1.58
C GLU A 144 -17.85 4.03 -0.12
N LEU A 145 -16.59 4.31 0.19
CA LEU A 145 -16.02 4.11 1.52
C LEU A 145 -16.34 5.27 2.47
N GLU A 146 -16.88 6.34 1.98
CA GLU A 146 -17.35 7.46 2.83
C GLU A 146 -18.70 7.08 3.56
#